data_5defa3f992e7f43a9730bae242a41172
#
_entry.id   5defa3f992e7f43a9730bae242a41172
#
_cell.length_a   1.000
_cell.length_b   1.000
_cell.length_c   1.000
_cell.angle_alpha   90.00
_cell.angle_beta   90.00
_cell.angle_gamma   90.00
#
_symmetry.space_group_name_H-M   'P 1'
#
loop_
_entity.id
_entity.type
_entity.pdbx_description
1 polymer ?
#
loop_
_entity_poly.entity_id
_entity_poly.type
_entity_poly.pdbx_seq_one_letter_code
_entity_poly.pdbx_strand_id
1 'polypeptide(L)'
;MSGQIVDASLVSAPRQRNTAAEKAEIKAGRVPRDWKDKPAKLRQKDRDARWTLVFGKARMREDGTRHADIAIPVYGYKSHAGIDRRHGFIRKWDVTDASRHDGRMLRRGLLDTSNTAATVWADSAYRSCKNEAFLEKRGFRSQVHRRKPKGRAMAPHIRRGNASRSKVRAAVEHVFAQQKGAMGLFVRTIGLARAKVKIGMANLVYNIRRLVWQERRRGLA
;
A
#
# COMPACT_ATOMS: atom_id res chain seq x y z
N MET A 1 -0.18 -20.80 -10.66
CA MET A 1 -0.41 -19.36 -10.38
C MET A 1 -0.80 -18.66 -11.66
N SER A 2 -1.50 -17.52 -11.60
CA SER A 2 -2.03 -16.85 -12.82
C SER A 2 -1.61 -15.38 -12.91
N GLY A 3 -0.47 -15.05 -12.33
CA GLY A 3 0.08 -13.69 -12.24
C GLY A 3 -0.02 -13.11 -10.85
N GLN A 4 0.39 -11.85 -10.71
CA GLN A 4 0.56 -11.16 -9.43
C GLN A 4 -0.14 -9.80 -9.43
N ILE A 5 -0.69 -9.42 -8.29
CA ILE A 5 -1.28 -8.10 -8.08
C ILE A 5 -0.48 -7.41 -6.99
N VAL A 6 0.00 -6.21 -7.27
CA VAL A 6 0.77 -5.38 -6.32
C VAL A 6 -0.02 -4.14 -5.97
N ASP A 7 -0.14 -3.87 -4.68
CA ASP A 7 -0.78 -2.66 -4.18
C ASP A 7 -0.25 -2.27 -2.79
N ALA A 8 -0.67 -1.11 -2.30
CA ALA A 8 -0.30 -0.61 -1.00
C ALA A 8 -1.49 -0.03 -0.25
N SER A 9 -1.47 -0.16 1.07
CA SER A 9 -2.49 0.41 1.92
C SER A 9 -1.88 1.11 3.13
N LEU A 10 -2.47 2.23 3.52
CA LEU A 10 -2.08 2.95 4.72
C LEU A 10 -2.53 2.20 5.97
N VAL A 11 -1.65 2.11 6.94
CA VAL A 11 -1.91 1.57 8.28
C VAL A 11 -1.67 2.68 9.29
N SER A 12 -2.72 3.09 9.96
CA SER A 12 -2.67 4.21 10.90
C SER A 12 -1.88 3.83 12.17
N ALA A 13 -1.24 4.85 12.75
CA ALA A 13 -0.61 4.83 14.05
C ALA A 13 -1.11 5.99 14.93
N PRO A 14 -0.89 5.99 16.25
CA PRO A 14 -1.25 7.09 17.13
C PRO A 14 -0.66 8.41 16.64
N ARG A 15 -1.51 9.40 16.42
CA ARG A 15 -1.08 10.71 15.91
C ARG A 15 -0.13 11.37 16.89
N GLN A 16 0.95 11.92 16.38
CA GLN A 16 1.92 12.65 17.17
C GLN A 16 2.00 14.10 16.73
N ARG A 17 2.00 15.00 17.71
CA ARG A 17 2.24 16.43 17.51
C ARG A 17 3.72 16.69 17.75
N ASN A 18 4.43 17.13 16.73
CA ASN A 18 5.83 17.51 16.81
C ASN A 18 5.96 18.94 16.28
N THR A 19 6.87 19.72 16.87
CA THR A 19 7.20 21.05 16.39
C THR A 19 7.86 21.02 14.99
N ALA A 20 7.95 22.16 14.34
CA ALA A 20 8.62 22.25 13.03
C ALA A 20 10.10 21.84 13.14
N ALA A 21 10.80 22.27 14.19
CA ALA A 21 12.18 21.91 14.46
C ALA A 21 12.34 20.40 14.70
N GLU A 22 11.49 19.79 15.56
CA GLU A 22 11.48 18.34 15.79
C GLU A 22 11.27 17.55 14.47
N LYS A 23 10.34 18.02 13.62
CA LYS A 23 10.08 17.39 12.32
C LYS A 23 11.28 17.46 11.38
N ALA A 24 12.01 18.58 11.36
CA ALA A 24 13.22 18.74 10.55
C ALA A 24 14.32 17.77 10.99
N GLU A 25 14.56 17.65 12.30
CA GLU A 25 15.54 16.71 12.85
C GLU A 25 15.17 15.25 12.52
N ILE A 26 13.91 14.86 12.73
CA ILE A 26 13.42 13.52 12.41
C ILE A 26 13.56 13.22 10.90
N LYS A 27 13.26 14.20 10.04
CA LYS A 27 13.39 14.05 8.59
C LYS A 27 14.86 13.87 8.17
N ALA A 28 15.77 14.50 8.89
CA ALA A 28 17.22 14.36 8.71
C ALA A 28 17.80 13.09 9.36
N GLY A 29 16.95 12.23 9.94
CA GLY A 29 17.37 10.98 10.62
C GLY A 29 17.97 11.20 12.01
N ARG A 30 17.90 12.41 12.56
CA ARG A 30 18.44 12.74 13.87
C ARG A 30 17.41 12.66 14.97
N VAL A 31 17.87 12.56 16.22
CA VAL A 31 17.05 12.69 17.42
C VAL A 31 17.00 14.15 17.82
N PRO A 32 15.80 14.78 17.97
CA PRO A 32 15.69 16.14 18.47
C PRO A 32 16.42 16.31 19.82
N ARG A 33 17.14 17.42 20.00
CA ARG A 33 17.95 17.68 21.20
C ARG A 33 17.12 17.54 22.48
N ASP A 34 15.97 18.23 22.53
CA ASP A 34 15.08 18.21 23.69
C ASP A 34 14.56 16.82 24.09
N TRP A 35 14.69 15.81 23.20
CA TRP A 35 14.27 14.46 23.51
C TRP A 35 15.39 13.63 24.12
N LYS A 36 16.66 14.00 23.87
CA LYS A 36 17.81 13.29 24.44
C LYS A 36 17.83 13.39 25.95
N ASP A 37 17.46 14.55 26.48
CA ASP A 37 17.43 14.83 27.92
C ASP A 37 16.12 14.34 28.59
N LYS A 38 15.17 13.81 27.80
CA LYS A 38 13.86 13.32 28.26
C LYS A 38 13.62 11.88 27.78
N PRO A 39 14.26 10.86 28.41
CA PRO A 39 14.18 9.48 27.95
C PRO A 39 12.75 8.92 27.85
N ALA A 40 11.85 9.33 28.74
CA ALA A 40 10.45 8.94 28.69
C ALA A 40 9.74 9.48 27.42
N LYS A 41 9.98 10.75 27.07
CA LYS A 41 9.46 11.37 25.83
C LYS A 41 10.03 10.64 24.59
N LEU A 42 11.34 10.36 24.59
CA LEU A 42 11.99 9.67 23.48
C LEU A 42 11.42 8.26 23.23
N ARG A 43 11.11 7.51 24.30
CA ARG A 43 10.49 6.18 24.21
C ARG A 43 9.06 6.20 23.67
N GLN A 44 8.34 7.31 23.85
CA GLN A 44 6.94 7.45 23.42
C GLN A 44 6.82 8.02 21.99
N LYS A 45 7.89 8.56 21.42
CA LYS A 45 7.88 9.21 20.11
C LYS A 45 8.29 8.26 18.99
N ASP A 46 7.41 8.10 18.00
CA ASP A 46 7.71 7.36 16.78
C ASP A 46 8.44 8.24 15.77
N ARG A 47 9.68 7.88 15.46
CA ARG A 47 10.54 8.62 14.53
C ARG A 47 10.46 8.10 13.09
N ASP A 48 9.81 6.96 12.88
CA ASP A 48 9.73 6.31 11.57
C ASP A 48 8.37 6.55 10.89
N ALA A 49 7.29 6.64 11.66
CA ALA A 49 5.98 6.97 11.11
C ALA A 49 5.95 8.38 10.50
N ARG A 50 5.17 8.56 9.44
CA ARG A 50 5.06 9.85 8.72
C ARG A 50 3.61 10.21 8.45
N TRP A 51 3.38 11.51 8.29
CA TRP A 51 2.14 12.05 7.77
C TRP A 51 2.08 11.89 6.24
N THR A 52 0.92 11.57 5.75
CA THR A 52 0.55 11.61 4.33
C THR A 52 -0.86 12.14 4.16
N LEU A 53 -1.20 12.57 2.95
CA LEU A 53 -2.55 13.01 2.61
C LEU A 53 -3.24 11.94 1.76
N VAL A 54 -4.47 11.61 2.14
CA VAL A 54 -5.39 10.82 1.32
C VAL A 54 -6.48 11.76 0.83
N PHE A 55 -6.72 11.75 -0.47
CA PHE A 55 -7.79 12.55 -1.06
C PHE A 55 -9.06 11.71 -1.14
N GLY A 56 -10.15 12.20 -0.57
CA GLY A 56 -11.47 11.64 -0.75
C GLY A 56 -11.87 11.71 -2.23
N LYS A 57 -12.60 10.70 -2.73
CA LYS A 57 -13.17 10.80 -4.08
C LYS A 57 -14.22 11.91 -4.08
N ALA A 58 -14.02 12.90 -4.94
CA ALA A 58 -15.01 13.94 -5.15
C ALA A 58 -16.33 13.31 -5.61
N ARG A 59 -17.43 13.68 -4.96
CA ARG A 59 -18.77 13.32 -5.39
C ARG A 59 -19.33 14.45 -6.26
N MET A 60 -20.16 14.10 -7.21
CA MET A 60 -20.97 15.09 -7.93
C MET A 60 -22.08 15.56 -6.98
N ARG A 61 -22.36 16.86 -6.96
CA ARG A 61 -23.54 17.43 -6.33
C ARG A 61 -24.76 17.22 -7.21
N GLU A 62 -25.94 17.38 -6.65
CA GLU A 62 -27.19 17.31 -7.39
C GLU A 62 -27.27 18.35 -8.50
N ASP A 63 -26.62 19.51 -8.32
CA ASP A 63 -26.51 20.60 -9.31
C ASP A 63 -25.48 20.31 -10.44
N GLY A 64 -24.88 19.11 -10.47
CA GLY A 64 -23.86 18.74 -11.45
C GLY A 64 -22.46 19.29 -11.19
N THR A 65 -22.26 20.08 -10.13
CA THR A 65 -20.93 20.57 -9.75
C THR A 65 -20.15 19.50 -8.99
N ARG A 66 -18.81 19.55 -9.11
CA ARG A 66 -17.93 18.61 -8.41
C ARG A 66 -17.57 19.14 -7.04
N HIS A 67 -17.78 18.33 -5.99
CA HIS A 67 -17.22 18.63 -4.66
C HIS A 67 -15.70 18.77 -4.72
N ALA A 68 -15.16 19.69 -3.91
CA ALA A 68 -13.73 19.75 -3.69
C ALA A 68 -13.19 18.44 -3.09
N ASP A 69 -12.01 18.00 -3.56
CA ASP A 69 -11.34 16.85 -2.99
C ASP A 69 -10.91 17.17 -1.54
N ILE A 70 -11.43 16.44 -0.56
CA ILE A 70 -11.08 16.64 0.85
C ILE A 70 -9.77 15.91 1.11
N ALA A 71 -8.75 16.65 1.53
CA ALA A 71 -7.48 16.10 1.96
C ALA A 71 -7.56 15.61 3.41
N ILE A 72 -7.48 14.30 3.62
CA ILE A 72 -7.53 13.67 4.94
C ILE A 72 -6.09 13.32 5.36
N PRO A 73 -5.54 13.94 6.42
CA PRO A 73 -4.21 13.62 6.90
C PRO A 73 -4.22 12.29 7.67
N VAL A 74 -3.34 11.38 7.29
CA VAL A 74 -3.12 10.09 7.95
C VAL A 74 -1.68 10.02 8.44
N TYR A 75 -1.49 9.63 9.71
CA TYR A 75 -0.18 9.37 10.30
C TYR A 75 0.03 7.88 10.50
N GLY A 76 1.18 7.35 10.09
CA GLY A 76 1.50 5.95 10.29
C GLY A 76 2.46 5.39 9.26
N TYR A 77 2.13 4.20 8.80
CA TYR A 77 2.93 3.36 7.92
C TYR A 77 2.15 2.99 6.67
N LYS A 78 2.83 2.40 5.72
CA LYS A 78 2.24 1.85 4.50
C LYS A 78 2.63 0.38 4.37
N SER A 79 1.63 -0.48 4.27
CA SER A 79 1.79 -1.90 3.94
C SER A 79 1.75 -2.06 2.43
N HIS A 80 2.81 -2.60 1.85
CA HIS A 80 2.90 -2.96 0.44
C HIS A 80 2.78 -4.47 0.33
N ALA A 81 1.90 -4.96 -0.53
CA ALA A 81 1.65 -6.39 -0.70
C ALA A 81 1.65 -6.79 -2.17
N GLY A 82 2.30 -7.90 -2.46
CA GLY A 82 2.20 -8.64 -3.71
C GLY A 82 1.42 -9.93 -3.46
N ILE A 83 0.28 -10.08 -4.10
CA ILE A 83 -0.57 -11.26 -3.96
C ILE A 83 -0.56 -12.10 -5.23
N ASP A 84 -0.73 -13.40 -5.07
CA ASP A 84 -1.03 -14.30 -6.17
C ASP A 84 -2.47 -14.06 -6.66
N ARG A 85 -2.64 -13.87 -7.97
CA ARG A 85 -3.94 -13.58 -8.57
C ARG A 85 -4.94 -14.73 -8.40
N ARG A 86 -4.50 -15.99 -8.54
CA ARG A 86 -5.41 -17.15 -8.58
C ARG A 86 -5.99 -17.46 -7.21
N HIS A 87 -5.13 -17.48 -6.19
CA HIS A 87 -5.50 -17.93 -4.86
C HIS A 87 -5.65 -16.78 -3.86
N GLY A 88 -5.10 -15.58 -4.16
CA GLY A 88 -5.19 -14.40 -3.33
C GLY A 88 -4.29 -14.43 -2.09
N PHE A 89 -3.26 -15.30 -2.05
CA PHE A 89 -2.28 -15.29 -0.97
C PHE A 89 -1.30 -14.14 -1.10
N ILE A 90 -0.95 -13.53 0.01
CA ILE A 90 0.16 -12.58 0.09
C ILE A 90 1.46 -13.39 -0.03
N ARG A 91 2.23 -13.14 -1.09
CA ARG A 91 3.48 -13.83 -1.40
C ARG A 91 4.71 -13.01 -1.01
N LYS A 92 4.64 -11.72 -1.26
CA LYS A 92 5.69 -10.75 -0.95
C LYS A 92 5.06 -9.54 -0.29
N TRP A 93 5.75 -8.95 0.66
CA TRP A 93 5.30 -7.73 1.32
C TRP A 93 6.47 -6.95 1.90
N ASP A 94 6.28 -5.67 2.09
CA ASP A 94 7.18 -4.80 2.84
C ASP A 94 6.39 -3.66 3.51
N VAL A 95 7.00 -3.01 4.46
CA VAL A 95 6.42 -1.89 5.19
C VAL A 95 7.35 -0.68 5.11
N THR A 96 6.77 0.47 4.85
CA THR A 96 7.47 1.75 4.83
C THR A 96 6.73 2.77 5.68
N ASP A 97 7.35 3.93 5.87
CA ASP A 97 6.60 5.09 6.34
C ASP A 97 5.48 5.47 5.36
N ALA A 98 4.44 6.14 5.85
CA ALA A 98 3.25 6.46 5.06
C ALA A 98 3.52 7.43 3.89
N SER A 99 4.60 8.21 3.93
CA SER A 99 4.96 9.19 2.89
C SER A 99 5.66 8.56 1.68
N ARG A 100 6.12 7.31 1.80
CA ARG A 100 6.85 6.62 0.73
C ARG A 100 5.97 6.43 -0.50
N HIS A 101 6.48 6.77 -1.67
CA HIS A 101 5.79 6.57 -2.94
C HIS A 101 5.73 5.09 -3.33
N ASP A 102 4.53 4.57 -3.63
CA ASP A 102 4.25 3.16 -3.88
C ASP A 102 5.06 2.59 -5.05
N GLY A 103 5.17 3.32 -6.14
CA GLY A 103 5.89 2.90 -7.34
C GLY A 103 7.36 2.57 -7.13
N ARG A 104 8.00 3.10 -6.07
CA ARG A 104 9.40 2.75 -5.75
C ARG A 104 9.53 1.33 -5.21
N MET A 105 8.46 0.81 -4.61
CA MET A 105 8.48 -0.48 -3.92
C MET A 105 8.41 -1.66 -4.89
N LEU A 106 7.87 -1.49 -6.11
CA LEU A 106 7.79 -2.56 -7.11
C LEU A 106 9.15 -3.24 -7.35
N ARG A 107 10.22 -2.44 -7.41
CA ARG A 107 11.59 -2.91 -7.66
C ARG A 107 12.30 -3.40 -6.40
N ARG A 108 11.67 -3.32 -5.22
CA ARG A 108 12.24 -3.69 -3.92
C ARG A 108 11.71 -5.03 -3.39
N GLY A 109 11.43 -5.97 -4.28
CA GLY A 109 11.12 -7.34 -3.89
C GLY A 109 9.64 -7.63 -3.62
N LEU A 110 8.72 -6.80 -4.14
CA LEU A 110 7.28 -7.09 -4.06
C LEU A 110 6.81 -8.13 -5.08
N LEU A 111 7.64 -8.46 -6.07
CA LEU A 111 7.33 -9.49 -7.04
C LEU A 111 7.90 -10.83 -6.61
N ASP A 112 7.08 -11.85 -6.70
CA ASP A 112 7.49 -13.23 -6.50
C ASP A 112 7.98 -13.82 -7.83
N THR A 113 9.27 -14.06 -7.94
CA THR A 113 9.91 -14.64 -9.13
C THR A 113 9.61 -16.11 -9.30
N SER A 114 9.12 -16.79 -8.27
CA SER A 114 8.65 -18.17 -8.34
C SER A 114 7.23 -18.30 -8.92
N ASN A 115 6.55 -17.18 -9.18
CA ASN A 115 5.24 -17.19 -9.83
C ASN A 115 5.41 -17.55 -11.31
N THR A 116 4.87 -18.68 -11.73
CA THR A 116 5.00 -19.21 -13.09
C THR A 116 4.30 -18.38 -14.17
N ALA A 117 3.42 -17.45 -13.80
CA ALA A 117 2.75 -16.56 -14.73
C ALA A 117 3.34 -15.17 -14.68
N ALA A 118 3.79 -14.69 -15.83
CA ALA A 118 4.58 -13.47 -15.97
C ALA A 118 3.78 -12.16 -15.91
N THR A 119 2.47 -12.17 -15.60
CA THR A 119 1.66 -10.95 -15.66
C THR A 119 1.56 -10.24 -14.30
N VAL A 120 1.80 -8.93 -14.28
CA VAL A 120 1.77 -8.08 -13.07
C VAL A 120 0.73 -6.98 -13.22
N TRP A 121 -0.23 -6.92 -12.29
CA TRP A 121 -1.23 -5.86 -12.17
C TRP A 121 -0.89 -4.92 -11.03
N ALA A 122 -0.97 -3.62 -11.29
CA ALA A 122 -0.82 -2.59 -10.26
C ALA A 122 -1.57 -1.31 -10.69
N ASP A 123 -1.74 -0.37 -9.76
CA ASP A 123 -2.35 0.90 -10.06
C ASP A 123 -1.41 1.85 -10.82
N SER A 124 -1.91 3.02 -11.18
CA SER A 124 -1.14 4.02 -11.94
C SER A 124 0.03 4.65 -11.16
N ALA A 125 0.07 4.54 -9.83
CA ALA A 125 1.20 5.02 -9.03
C ALA A 125 2.47 4.21 -9.32
N TYR A 126 2.31 2.94 -9.70
CA TYR A 126 3.42 2.07 -10.10
C TYR A 126 3.91 2.31 -11.54
N ARG A 127 3.19 3.11 -12.35
CA ARG A 127 3.56 3.37 -13.74
C ARG A 127 4.69 4.36 -13.85
N SER A 128 5.86 3.91 -14.31
CA SER A 128 7.02 4.76 -14.63
C SER A 128 7.93 4.03 -15.63
N CYS A 129 8.70 4.77 -16.43
CA CYS A 129 9.67 4.17 -17.36
C CYS A 129 10.60 3.19 -16.65
N LYS A 130 11.08 3.54 -15.44
CA LYS A 130 11.98 2.68 -14.64
C LYS A 130 11.29 1.37 -14.20
N ASN A 131 10.01 1.40 -13.89
CA ASN A 131 9.27 0.20 -13.49
C ASN A 131 8.90 -0.67 -14.69
N GLU A 132 8.53 -0.06 -15.82
CA GLU A 132 8.25 -0.80 -17.06
C GLU A 132 9.52 -1.53 -17.55
N ALA A 133 10.65 -0.83 -17.63
CA ALA A 133 11.93 -1.43 -17.99
C ALA A 133 12.36 -2.55 -17.02
N PHE A 134 12.08 -2.39 -15.72
CA PHE A 134 12.34 -3.44 -14.73
C PHE A 134 11.46 -4.67 -14.95
N LEU A 135 10.18 -4.49 -15.23
CA LEU A 135 9.25 -5.59 -15.52
C LEU A 135 9.68 -6.33 -16.79
N GLU A 136 9.98 -5.61 -17.85
CA GLU A 136 10.44 -6.15 -19.12
C GLU A 136 11.73 -6.97 -18.97
N LYS A 137 12.77 -6.38 -18.32
CA LYS A 137 14.04 -7.04 -18.03
C LYS A 137 13.87 -8.36 -17.24
N ARG A 138 12.82 -8.46 -16.43
CA ARG A 138 12.51 -9.65 -15.63
C ARG A 138 11.52 -10.59 -16.32
N GLY A 139 11.17 -10.35 -17.58
CA GLY A 139 10.20 -11.14 -18.33
C GLY A 139 8.75 -11.00 -17.87
N PHE A 140 8.42 -9.96 -17.11
CA PHE A 140 7.06 -9.72 -16.66
C PHE A 140 6.24 -8.89 -17.67
N ARG A 141 5.02 -9.33 -17.94
CA ARG A 141 4.04 -8.60 -18.73
C ARG A 141 3.33 -7.57 -17.85
N SER A 142 3.53 -6.27 -18.16
CA SER A 142 2.90 -5.17 -17.43
C SER A 142 1.41 -5.03 -17.75
N GLN A 143 0.57 -5.13 -16.73
CA GLN A 143 -0.83 -4.74 -16.70
C GLN A 143 -1.06 -3.58 -15.70
N VAL A 144 -0.03 -2.76 -15.50
CA VAL A 144 -0.11 -1.54 -14.69
C VAL A 144 -1.03 -0.53 -15.38
N HIS A 145 -1.92 0.11 -14.61
CA HIS A 145 -2.83 1.12 -15.11
C HIS A 145 -2.08 2.24 -15.83
N ARG A 146 -2.62 2.67 -16.97
CA ARG A 146 -2.11 3.86 -17.66
C ARG A 146 -2.60 5.12 -16.97
N ARG A 147 -1.70 6.10 -16.81
CA ARG A 147 -2.05 7.40 -16.22
C ARG A 147 -2.89 8.23 -17.17
N LYS A 148 -3.80 9.03 -16.60
CA LYS A 148 -4.50 10.06 -17.36
C LYS A 148 -3.48 11.12 -17.84
N PRO A 149 -3.48 11.51 -19.12
CA PRO A 149 -2.66 12.61 -19.59
C PRO A 149 -3.04 13.91 -18.87
N LYS A 150 -2.05 14.77 -18.62
CA LYS A 150 -2.30 16.09 -18.03
C LYS A 150 -3.12 16.95 -19.01
N GLY A 151 -4.17 17.61 -18.54
CA GLY A 151 -4.98 18.53 -19.34
C GLY A 151 -5.87 17.88 -20.42
N ARG A 152 -5.86 16.55 -20.59
CA ARG A 152 -6.66 15.86 -21.63
C ARG A 152 -7.51 14.75 -21.03
N ALA A 153 -8.62 14.44 -21.68
CA ALA A 153 -9.42 13.27 -21.35
C ALA A 153 -8.64 11.98 -21.68
N MET A 154 -8.89 10.94 -20.89
CA MET A 154 -8.33 9.62 -21.19
C MET A 154 -9.05 9.02 -22.42
N ALA A 155 -8.30 8.54 -23.40
CA ALA A 155 -8.85 7.90 -24.59
C ALA A 155 -9.76 6.71 -24.21
N PRO A 156 -10.90 6.52 -24.90
CA PRO A 156 -11.90 5.49 -24.53
C PRO A 156 -11.35 4.08 -24.43
N HIS A 157 -10.45 3.68 -25.32
CA HIS A 157 -9.82 2.36 -25.30
C HIS A 157 -8.91 2.18 -24.07
N ILE A 158 -8.17 3.23 -23.66
CA ILE A 158 -7.34 3.20 -22.45
C ILE A 158 -8.22 3.11 -21.20
N ARG A 159 -9.33 3.86 -21.17
CA ARG A 159 -10.31 3.82 -20.08
C ARG A 159 -10.92 2.42 -19.93
N ARG A 160 -11.35 1.78 -21.03
CA ARG A 160 -11.84 0.39 -21.05
C ARG A 160 -10.76 -0.58 -20.55
N GLY A 161 -9.53 -0.46 -21.04
CA GLY A 161 -8.41 -1.29 -20.60
C GLY A 161 -8.10 -1.13 -19.10
N ASN A 162 -8.13 0.09 -18.57
CA ASN A 162 -7.95 0.33 -17.14
C ASN A 162 -9.13 -0.25 -16.31
N ALA A 163 -10.37 -0.16 -16.79
CA ALA A 163 -11.53 -0.75 -16.12
C ALA A 163 -11.41 -2.28 -16.04
N SER A 164 -10.96 -2.95 -17.10
CA SER A 164 -10.68 -4.38 -17.08
C SER A 164 -9.59 -4.76 -16.07
N ARG A 165 -8.51 -3.97 -16.01
CA ARG A 165 -7.42 -4.17 -15.01
C ARG A 165 -7.90 -3.93 -13.58
N SER A 166 -8.80 -2.96 -13.36
CA SER A 166 -9.39 -2.69 -12.04
C SER A 166 -10.16 -3.88 -11.50
N LYS A 167 -10.91 -4.61 -12.35
CA LYS A 167 -11.62 -5.82 -11.93
C LYS A 167 -10.68 -6.87 -11.35
N VAL A 168 -9.50 -7.04 -11.96
CA VAL A 168 -8.48 -7.98 -11.45
C VAL A 168 -7.87 -7.45 -10.15
N ARG A 169 -7.57 -6.15 -10.08
CA ARG A 169 -6.96 -5.52 -8.89
C ARG A 169 -7.86 -5.54 -7.66
N ALA A 170 -9.19 -5.57 -7.83
CA ALA A 170 -10.12 -5.63 -6.71
C ALA A 170 -9.80 -6.77 -5.71
N ALA A 171 -9.13 -7.83 -6.16
CA ALA A 171 -8.72 -8.93 -5.28
C ALA A 171 -7.77 -8.49 -4.14
N VAL A 172 -6.88 -7.52 -4.36
CA VAL A 172 -5.99 -7.03 -3.29
C VAL A 172 -6.71 -6.09 -2.32
N GLU A 173 -7.77 -5.43 -2.77
CA GLU A 173 -8.60 -4.58 -1.92
C GLU A 173 -9.28 -5.41 -0.81
N HIS A 174 -9.68 -6.66 -1.10
CA HIS A 174 -10.21 -7.59 -0.10
C HIS A 174 -9.18 -7.93 0.99
N VAL A 175 -7.91 -8.04 0.65
CA VAL A 175 -6.83 -8.25 1.64
C VAL A 175 -6.83 -7.10 2.64
N PHE A 176 -6.75 -5.87 2.14
CA PHE A 176 -6.68 -4.69 2.98
C PHE A 176 -7.99 -4.43 3.74
N ALA A 177 -9.14 -4.76 3.15
CA ALA A 177 -10.44 -4.66 3.83
C ALA A 177 -10.51 -5.61 5.02
N GLN A 178 -10.07 -6.85 4.89
CA GLN A 178 -10.02 -7.79 6.03
C GLN A 178 -9.05 -7.33 7.12
N GLN A 179 -7.87 -6.84 6.74
CA GLN A 179 -6.88 -6.36 7.70
C GLN A 179 -7.38 -5.15 8.47
N LYS A 180 -7.99 -4.17 7.81
CA LYS A 180 -8.50 -2.95 8.45
C LYS A 180 -9.81 -3.17 9.20
N GLY A 181 -10.72 -3.97 8.66
CA GLY A 181 -12.01 -4.27 9.26
C GLY A 181 -11.89 -5.37 10.32
N ALA A 182 -12.02 -6.64 9.91
CA ALA A 182 -12.11 -7.77 10.84
C ALA A 182 -10.89 -7.94 11.76
N MET A 183 -9.68 -7.51 11.34
CA MET A 183 -8.47 -7.61 12.18
C MET A 183 -8.15 -6.31 12.93
N GLY A 184 -8.84 -5.22 12.65
CA GLY A 184 -8.61 -3.93 13.30
C GLY A 184 -7.15 -3.46 13.22
N LEU A 185 -6.48 -3.66 12.05
CA LEU A 185 -5.05 -3.40 11.91
C LEU A 185 -4.71 -1.93 12.14
N PHE A 186 -4.08 -1.70 13.28
CA PHE A 186 -3.59 -0.41 13.73
C PHE A 186 -2.23 -0.61 14.43
N VAL A 187 -1.22 0.20 14.10
CA VAL A 187 0.12 0.07 14.67
C VAL A 187 0.25 0.96 15.90
N ARG A 188 0.17 0.37 17.09
CA ARG A 188 0.40 1.08 18.38
C ARG A 188 1.86 1.04 18.82
N THR A 189 2.65 0.15 18.23
CA THR A 189 4.08 0.00 18.56
C THR A 189 4.90 1.10 17.87
N ILE A 190 6.01 1.46 18.48
CA ILE A 190 6.90 2.53 18.02
C ILE A 190 8.02 1.95 17.16
N GLY A 191 8.24 2.57 16.00
CA GLY A 191 9.33 2.26 15.10
C GLY A 191 8.97 1.27 13.99
N LEU A 192 9.66 1.41 12.86
CA LEU A 192 9.41 0.65 11.63
C LEU A 192 9.57 -0.86 11.81
N ALA A 193 10.56 -1.28 12.59
CA ALA A 193 10.80 -2.72 12.83
C ALA A 193 9.59 -3.40 13.50
N ARG A 194 9.04 -2.78 14.55
CA ARG A 194 7.85 -3.29 15.24
C ARG A 194 6.59 -3.18 14.39
N ALA A 195 6.47 -2.11 13.58
CA ALA A 195 5.40 -1.98 12.60
C ALA A 195 5.44 -3.11 11.56
N LYS A 196 6.63 -3.46 11.08
CA LYS A 196 6.83 -4.64 10.20
C LYS A 196 6.34 -5.92 10.85
N VAL A 197 6.72 -6.20 12.09
CA VAL A 197 6.25 -7.39 12.82
C VAL A 197 4.72 -7.40 12.91
N LYS A 198 4.11 -6.29 13.35
CA LYS A 198 2.64 -6.21 13.50
C LYS A 198 1.89 -6.44 12.18
N ILE A 199 2.35 -5.81 11.10
CA ILE A 199 1.75 -5.96 9.77
C ILE A 199 2.05 -7.36 9.21
N GLY A 200 3.25 -7.91 9.44
CA GLY A 200 3.61 -9.29 9.06
C GLY A 200 2.72 -10.34 9.72
N MET A 201 2.41 -10.17 11.00
CA MET A 201 1.44 -11.04 11.70
C MET A 201 0.04 -10.96 11.08
N ALA A 202 -0.43 -9.76 10.72
CA ALA A 202 -1.70 -9.60 10.03
C ALA A 202 -1.71 -10.27 8.65
N ASN A 203 -0.59 -10.19 7.91
CA ASN A 203 -0.42 -10.89 6.64
C ASN A 203 -0.47 -12.42 6.81
N LEU A 204 0.19 -12.94 7.83
CA LEU A 204 0.17 -14.38 8.16
C LEU A 204 -1.25 -14.85 8.49
N VAL A 205 -1.93 -14.15 9.41
CA VAL A 205 -3.31 -14.47 9.78
C VAL A 205 -4.24 -14.40 8.56
N TYR A 206 -4.07 -13.40 7.69
CA TYR A 206 -4.82 -13.33 6.45
C TYR A 206 -4.59 -14.58 5.59
N ASN A 207 -3.34 -14.99 5.39
CA ASN A 207 -3.02 -16.18 4.58
C ASN A 207 -3.59 -17.46 5.17
N ILE A 208 -3.53 -17.65 6.49
CA ILE A 208 -4.15 -18.81 7.18
C ILE A 208 -5.66 -18.82 6.95
N ARG A 209 -6.35 -17.70 7.17
CA ARG A 209 -7.80 -17.59 6.92
C ARG A 209 -8.14 -17.84 5.45
N ARG A 210 -7.30 -17.41 4.54
CA ARG A 210 -7.48 -17.64 3.10
C ARG A 210 -7.30 -19.10 2.74
N LEU A 211 -6.34 -19.79 3.36
CA LEU A 211 -6.13 -21.23 3.20
C LEU A 211 -7.38 -22.01 3.65
N VAL A 212 -7.81 -21.79 4.90
CA VAL A 212 -8.99 -22.45 5.47
C VAL A 212 -10.23 -22.25 4.59
N TRP A 213 -10.43 -21.00 4.09
CA TRP A 213 -11.54 -20.72 3.18
C TRP A 213 -11.45 -21.50 1.86
N GLN A 214 -10.25 -21.66 1.29
CA GLN A 214 -10.06 -22.44 0.07
C GLN A 214 -10.28 -23.93 0.27
N GLU A 215 -9.82 -24.48 1.39
CA GLU A 215 -10.02 -25.89 1.75
C GLU A 215 -11.49 -26.22 1.92
N ARG A 216 -12.23 -25.38 2.66
CA ARG A 216 -13.69 -25.53 2.78
C ARG A 216 -14.40 -25.54 1.43
N ARG A 217 -14.00 -24.68 0.50
CA ARG A 217 -14.59 -24.64 -0.85
C ARG A 217 -14.25 -25.85 -1.69
N ARG A 218 -13.17 -26.55 -1.39
CA ARG A 218 -12.76 -27.78 -2.10
C ARG A 218 -13.37 -29.04 -1.49
N GLY A 219 -14.12 -28.93 -0.41
CA GLY A 219 -14.67 -30.07 0.32
C GLY A 219 -13.62 -30.86 1.11
N LEU A 220 -12.48 -30.22 1.41
CA LEU A 220 -11.36 -30.82 2.15
C LEU A 220 -11.40 -30.47 3.65
N ALA A 221 -12.44 -29.81 4.12
CA ALA A 221 -12.63 -29.45 5.53
C ALA A 221 -13.87 -30.11 6.11
#